data_ec4e76eab2b427a48539c38776ba6b7c
#
_entry.id   ec4e76eab2b427a48539c38776ba6b7c
#
_cell.length_a   1.000
_cell.length_b   1.000
_cell.length_c   1.000
_cell.angle_alpha   90.00
_cell.angle_beta   90.00
_cell.angle_gamma   90.00
#
_symmetry.space_group_name_H-M   'P 1'
#
loop_
_entity.id
_entity.type
_entity.pdbx_description
1 polymer ?
#
loop_
_entity_poly.entity_id
_entity_poly.type
_entity_poly.pdbx_seq_one_letter_code
_entity_poly.pdbx_strand_id
1 'polypeptide(L)'
;SPDIYLPSPINTEEFGENKLPGALEYDSIAKTRVRDFNRLNTSTSLLSSEHEVRVNDSVLFKHHKKLKAWRKAQQEEKFLELNIDNRKTEKENKESELLTMENDLRKKIGLNTFESYQAFLDREEIKEEPDIDEEILLEAANILSDFIEYSYKPVISMNKAG
;
A
#
# COMPACT_ATOMS: atom_id res chain seq x y z
N SER A 1 14.07 3.15 -9.91
CA SER A 1 12.79 3.14 -9.19
C SER A 1 11.67 2.79 -10.15
N PRO A 2 10.59 2.15 -9.72
CA PRO A 2 9.44 1.88 -10.58
C PRO A 2 8.74 3.19 -10.97
N ASP A 3 8.04 3.18 -12.10
CA ASP A 3 7.28 4.34 -12.57
C ASP A 3 5.98 4.54 -11.78
N ILE A 4 5.36 3.44 -11.33
CA ILE A 4 4.16 3.42 -10.49
C ILE A 4 4.42 2.56 -9.27
N TYR A 5 4.14 3.09 -8.09
CA TYR A 5 4.30 2.38 -6.82
C TYR A 5 2.98 1.76 -6.40
N LEU A 6 2.95 0.43 -6.34
CA LEU A 6 1.84 -0.28 -5.73
C LEU A 6 1.95 -0.25 -4.20
N PRO A 7 0.84 -0.13 -3.47
CA PRO A 7 0.83 -0.30 -2.03
C PRO A 7 1.39 -1.67 -1.66
N SER A 8 2.41 -1.71 -0.81
CA SER A 8 3.04 -2.96 -0.39
C SER A 8 2.85 -3.18 1.11
N PRO A 9 2.52 -4.40 1.55
CA PRO A 9 2.50 -4.76 2.96
C PRO A 9 3.90 -4.70 3.59
N ILE A 10 4.95 -4.86 2.76
CA ILE A 10 6.34 -4.82 3.21
C ILE A 10 6.85 -3.39 3.14
N ASN A 11 7.37 -2.89 4.25
CA ASN A 11 8.07 -1.60 4.27
C ASN A 11 9.52 -1.77 3.82
N THR A 12 9.77 -1.57 2.53
CA THR A 12 11.12 -1.67 1.95
C THR A 12 12.10 -0.63 2.50
N GLU A 13 11.60 0.45 3.13
CA GLU A 13 12.45 1.43 3.80
C GLU A 13 13.05 0.90 5.09
N GLU A 14 12.38 -0.05 5.75
CA GLU A 14 12.84 -0.68 6.99
C GLU A 14 13.68 -1.94 6.76
N PHE A 15 13.36 -2.70 5.73
CA PHE A 15 13.96 -4.00 5.43
C PHE A 15 14.98 -3.97 4.28
N GLY A 16 15.34 -2.78 3.81
CA GLY A 16 16.35 -2.64 2.75
C GLY A 16 17.75 -2.97 3.27
N GLU A 17 18.58 -3.60 2.43
CA GLU A 17 19.99 -3.93 2.72
C GLU A 17 20.79 -2.69 3.16
N ASN A 18 20.44 -1.52 2.66
CA ASN A 18 21.02 -0.22 3.04
C ASN A 18 20.72 0.21 4.49
N LYS A 19 19.86 -0.52 5.21
CA LYS A 19 19.53 -0.26 6.63
C LYS A 19 20.24 -1.21 7.59
N LEU A 20 20.94 -2.21 7.07
CA LEU A 20 21.68 -3.14 7.90
C LEU A 20 22.87 -2.44 8.57
N PRO A 21 23.20 -2.79 9.83
CA PRO A 21 24.43 -2.30 10.48
C PRO A 21 25.65 -2.70 9.64
N GLY A 22 26.42 -1.70 9.18
CA GLY A 22 27.60 -1.92 8.33
C GLY A 22 27.28 -2.05 6.83
N ALA A 23 26.08 -1.68 6.38
CA ALA A 23 25.78 -1.57 4.97
C ALA A 23 26.80 -0.65 4.26
N LEU A 24 27.30 -1.11 3.11
CA LEU A 24 28.20 -0.30 2.30
C LEU A 24 27.45 0.88 1.68
N GLU A 25 28.08 2.04 1.68
CA GLU A 25 27.50 3.21 0.99
C GLU A 25 27.42 2.93 -0.52
N TYR A 26 26.32 3.31 -1.11
CA TYR A 26 26.06 3.17 -2.53
C TYR A 26 26.67 4.37 -3.29
N ASP A 27 27.67 4.09 -4.11
CA ASP A 27 28.22 5.07 -5.05
C ASP A 27 27.33 5.17 -6.29
N SER A 28 26.73 6.34 -6.51
CA SER A 28 25.95 6.56 -7.72
C SER A 28 26.86 6.64 -8.95
N ILE A 29 26.70 5.68 -9.87
CA ILE A 29 27.39 5.69 -11.15
C ILE A 29 26.62 6.61 -12.12
N ALA A 30 27.32 7.46 -12.87
CA ALA A 30 26.71 8.32 -13.88
C ALA A 30 25.93 7.47 -14.93
N LYS A 31 24.69 7.87 -15.25
CA LYS A 31 23.88 7.21 -16.26
C LYS A 31 24.64 7.13 -17.59
N THR A 32 24.86 5.93 -18.09
CA THR A 32 25.31 5.71 -19.46
C THR A 32 24.23 6.20 -20.42
N ARG A 33 24.64 6.84 -21.54
CA ARG A 33 23.72 7.25 -22.59
C ARG A 33 23.10 6.02 -23.22
N VAL A 34 21.90 5.64 -22.80
CA VAL A 34 21.07 4.64 -23.43
C VAL A 34 20.14 5.35 -24.41
N ARG A 35 19.90 4.77 -25.59
CA ARG A 35 18.85 5.28 -26.47
C ARG A 35 17.51 5.13 -25.75
N ASP A 36 16.92 6.27 -25.40
CA ASP A 36 15.56 6.29 -24.84
C ASP A 36 14.57 5.83 -25.93
N PHE A 37 14.03 4.65 -25.76
CA PHE A 37 12.86 4.20 -26.54
C PHE A 37 11.59 4.81 -25.94
N ASN A 38 11.47 6.09 -26.10
CA ASN A 38 10.57 7.01 -25.43
C ASN A 38 9.07 6.83 -25.77
N ARG A 39 8.63 5.64 -26.16
CA ARG A 39 7.22 5.37 -26.45
C ARG A 39 6.33 5.26 -25.20
N LEU A 40 6.92 5.18 -24.03
CA LEU A 40 6.20 4.97 -22.77
C LEU A 40 5.94 6.25 -21.96
N ASN A 41 6.73 7.30 -22.16
CA ASN A 41 6.68 8.51 -21.31
C ASN A 41 5.34 9.25 -21.33
N THR A 42 4.61 9.20 -22.41
CA THR A 42 3.30 9.88 -22.53
C THR A 42 2.20 9.14 -21.80
N SER A 43 2.36 7.84 -21.58
CA SER A 43 1.35 6.99 -20.96
C SER A 43 1.52 6.91 -19.43
N THR A 44 2.73 7.09 -18.90
CA THR A 44 3.03 6.87 -17.46
C THR A 44 2.26 7.84 -16.56
N SER A 45 2.16 9.12 -16.93
CA SER A 45 1.42 10.10 -16.10
C SER A 45 -0.08 9.81 -16.07
N LEU A 46 -0.65 9.35 -17.18
CA LEU A 46 -2.06 8.99 -17.26
C LEU A 46 -2.33 7.71 -16.45
N LEU A 47 -1.47 6.70 -16.61
CA LEU A 47 -1.55 5.46 -15.82
C LEU A 47 -1.44 5.73 -14.33
N SER A 48 -0.54 6.63 -13.90
CA SER A 48 -0.41 7.05 -12.50
C SER A 48 -1.68 7.72 -12.00
N SER A 49 -2.29 8.58 -12.81
CA SER A 49 -3.53 9.27 -12.43
C SER A 49 -4.69 8.30 -12.24
N GLU A 50 -4.88 7.37 -13.17
CA GLU A 50 -5.92 6.33 -13.07
C GLU A 50 -5.68 5.41 -11.87
N HIS A 51 -4.44 5.01 -11.66
CA HIS A 51 -4.02 4.24 -10.49
C HIS A 51 -4.35 4.97 -9.18
N GLU A 52 -3.99 6.25 -9.06
CA GLU A 52 -4.28 7.05 -7.86
C GLU A 52 -5.77 7.14 -7.57
N VAL A 53 -6.61 7.27 -8.59
CA VAL A 53 -8.07 7.28 -8.42
C VAL A 53 -8.54 5.96 -7.84
N ARG A 54 -8.14 4.82 -8.43
CA ARG A 54 -8.56 3.49 -7.97
C ARG A 54 -8.07 3.19 -6.54
N VAL A 55 -6.81 3.49 -6.24
CA VAL A 55 -6.24 3.31 -4.89
C VAL A 55 -6.95 4.18 -3.86
N ASN A 56 -7.30 5.42 -4.24
CA ASN A 56 -8.04 6.32 -3.36
C ASN A 56 -9.51 5.95 -3.21
N ASP A 57 -10.09 5.18 -4.11
CA ASP A 57 -11.48 4.70 -4.00
C ASP A 57 -11.58 3.36 -3.29
N SER A 58 -10.57 2.49 -3.42
CA SER A 58 -10.56 1.17 -2.78
C SER A 58 -10.63 1.26 -1.26
N VAL A 59 -11.55 0.50 -0.68
CA VAL A 59 -11.71 0.37 0.77
C VAL A 59 -10.53 -0.36 1.39
N LEU A 60 -10.00 -1.41 0.70
CA LEU A 60 -8.86 -2.21 1.15
C LEU A 60 -7.57 -1.38 1.18
N PHE A 61 -7.27 -0.63 0.12
CA PHE A 61 -6.09 0.23 0.12
C PHE A 61 -6.15 1.34 1.17
N LYS A 62 -7.33 1.94 1.40
CA LYS A 62 -7.53 2.91 2.50
C LYS A 62 -7.27 2.29 3.87
N HIS A 63 -7.79 1.09 4.10
CA HIS A 63 -7.56 0.35 5.35
C HIS A 63 -6.08 0.03 5.51
N HIS A 64 -5.43 -0.53 4.48
CA HIS A 64 -4.02 -0.86 4.50
C HIS A 64 -3.14 0.36 4.82
N LYS A 65 -3.41 1.50 4.19
CA LYS A 65 -2.72 2.77 4.46
C LYS A 65 -2.88 3.21 5.92
N LYS A 66 -4.11 3.11 6.46
CA LYS A 66 -4.40 3.43 7.85
C LYS A 66 -3.64 2.51 8.81
N LEU A 67 -3.65 1.21 8.54
CA LEU A 67 -2.96 0.21 9.35
C LEU A 67 -1.44 0.40 9.32
N LYS A 68 -0.86 0.70 8.15
CA LYS A 68 0.57 1.00 7.99
C LYS A 68 0.97 2.25 8.78
N ALA A 69 0.17 3.31 8.72
CA ALA A 69 0.41 4.54 9.49
C ALA A 69 0.34 4.28 11.00
N TRP A 70 -0.63 3.49 11.44
CA TRP A 70 -0.76 3.10 12.85
C TRP A 70 0.46 2.29 13.33
N ARG A 71 0.88 1.28 12.56
CA ARG A 71 2.08 0.47 12.89
C ARG A 71 3.32 1.33 12.97
N LYS A 72 3.50 2.26 12.03
CA LYS A 72 4.63 3.19 12.04
C LYS A 72 4.63 4.05 13.31
N ALA A 73 3.49 4.59 13.72
CA ALA A 73 3.39 5.37 14.95
C ALA A 73 3.77 4.54 16.19
N GLN A 74 3.38 3.26 16.24
CA GLN A 74 3.77 2.36 17.34
C GLN A 74 5.29 2.09 17.37
N GLN A 75 5.92 1.96 16.22
CA GLN A 75 7.38 1.73 16.10
C GLN A 75 8.20 2.97 16.47
N GLU A 76 7.69 4.16 16.22
CA GLU A 76 8.34 5.43 16.56
C GLU A 76 8.31 5.74 18.06
N GLU A 77 7.52 5.00 18.83
CA GLU A 77 7.43 5.12 20.28
C GLU A 77 8.72 4.63 20.95
N LYS A 78 9.58 5.56 21.35
CA LYS A 78 10.93 5.26 21.88
C LYS A 78 10.97 4.95 23.37
N PHE A 79 9.90 5.23 24.08
CA PHE A 79 9.85 5.09 25.54
C PHE A 79 8.79 4.08 25.93
N LEU A 80 9.16 3.15 26.78
CA LEU A 80 8.24 2.20 27.39
C LEU A 80 7.91 2.63 28.81
N GLU A 81 6.63 2.71 29.11
CA GLU A 81 6.16 2.91 30.48
C GLU A 81 6.57 1.72 31.35
N LEU A 82 7.18 1.98 32.50
CA LEU A 82 7.64 0.93 33.43
C LEU A 82 6.56 0.44 34.38
N ASN A 83 5.49 1.24 34.58
CA ASN A 83 4.37 0.84 35.42
C ASN A 83 3.56 -0.24 34.72
N ILE A 84 3.39 -1.39 35.40
CA ILE A 84 2.71 -2.56 34.84
C ILE A 84 1.23 -2.31 34.54
N ASP A 85 0.56 -1.50 35.34
CA ASP A 85 -0.87 -1.22 35.15
C ASP A 85 -1.06 -0.28 33.98
N ASN A 86 -0.21 0.71 33.81
CA ASN A 86 -0.20 1.59 32.65
C ASN A 86 0.09 0.79 31.37
N ARG A 87 1.03 -0.15 31.40
CA ARG A 87 1.35 -1.01 30.26
C ARG A 87 0.20 -1.94 29.87
N LYS A 88 -0.54 -2.46 30.83
CA LYS A 88 -1.74 -3.27 30.54
C LYS A 88 -2.80 -2.42 29.84
N THR A 89 -3.07 -1.24 30.38
CA THR A 89 -4.03 -0.29 29.81
C THR A 89 -3.61 0.12 28.39
N GLU A 90 -2.33 0.42 28.17
CA GLU A 90 -1.79 0.74 26.85
C GLU A 90 -1.98 -0.41 25.86
N LYS A 91 -1.68 -1.64 26.27
CA LYS A 91 -1.90 -2.85 25.46
C LYS A 91 -3.38 -3.02 25.10
N GLU A 92 -4.28 -2.92 26.07
CA GLU A 92 -5.72 -3.01 25.86
C GLU A 92 -6.24 -1.93 24.89
N ASN A 93 -5.71 -0.70 24.98
CA ASN A 93 -6.04 0.37 24.07
C ASN A 93 -5.59 0.05 22.63
N LYS A 94 -4.34 -0.41 22.45
CA LYS A 94 -3.80 -0.80 21.14
C LYS A 94 -4.59 -1.96 20.51
N GLU A 95 -4.98 -2.96 21.30
CA GLU A 95 -5.82 -4.08 20.87
C GLU A 95 -7.23 -3.61 20.45
N SER A 96 -7.82 -2.70 21.22
CA SER A 96 -9.12 -2.10 20.90
C SER A 96 -9.09 -1.24 19.63
N GLU A 97 -8.03 -0.48 19.42
CA GLU A 97 -7.83 0.32 18.20
C GLU A 97 -7.72 -0.59 16.97
N LEU A 98 -6.90 -1.65 17.04
CA LEU A 98 -6.77 -2.61 15.95
C LEU A 98 -8.09 -3.29 15.63
N LEU A 99 -8.80 -3.78 16.65
CA LEU A 99 -10.11 -4.39 16.48
C LEU A 99 -11.12 -3.42 15.84
N THR A 100 -11.09 -2.15 16.26
CA THR A 100 -11.95 -1.11 15.69
C THR A 100 -11.65 -0.88 14.21
N MET A 101 -10.36 -0.77 13.84
CA MET A 101 -9.96 -0.58 12.45
C MET A 101 -10.38 -1.75 11.56
N GLU A 102 -10.21 -2.98 12.06
CA GLU A 102 -10.61 -4.19 11.35
C GLU A 102 -12.14 -4.27 11.19
N ASN A 103 -12.88 -4.03 12.26
CA ASN A 103 -14.34 -4.06 12.22
C ASN A 103 -14.92 -2.96 11.31
N ASP A 104 -14.26 -1.81 11.20
CA ASP A 104 -14.62 -0.76 10.26
C ASP A 104 -14.45 -1.19 8.80
N LEU A 105 -13.36 -1.92 8.50
CA LEU A 105 -13.16 -2.54 7.20
C LEU A 105 -14.28 -3.54 6.91
N ARG A 106 -14.47 -4.51 7.81
CA ARG A 106 -15.45 -5.61 7.65
C ARG A 106 -16.86 -5.09 7.41
N LYS A 107 -17.28 -4.06 8.16
CA LYS A 107 -18.57 -3.39 7.93
C LYS A 107 -18.71 -2.81 6.54
N LYS A 108 -17.63 -2.16 6.01
CA LYS A 108 -17.65 -1.53 4.68
C LYS A 108 -17.71 -2.54 3.54
N ILE A 109 -17.14 -3.73 3.73
CA ILE A 109 -17.14 -4.80 2.72
C ILE A 109 -18.25 -5.84 2.97
N GLY A 110 -19.11 -5.64 3.97
CA GLY A 110 -20.27 -6.47 4.23
C GLY A 110 -19.97 -7.78 4.96
N LEU A 111 -18.82 -7.89 5.63
CA LEU A 111 -18.46 -9.05 6.46
C LEU A 111 -18.89 -8.87 7.93
N ASN A 112 -19.04 -10.01 8.62
CA ASN A 112 -19.31 -10.00 10.05
C ASN A 112 -18.15 -9.41 10.85
N THR A 113 -18.45 -8.60 11.85
CA THR A 113 -17.46 -8.02 12.76
C THR A 113 -17.02 -9.01 13.81
N PHE A 114 -15.81 -8.85 14.33
CA PHE A 114 -15.32 -9.61 15.47
C PHE A 114 -15.85 -9.02 16.78
N GLU A 115 -16.27 -9.88 17.70
CA GLU A 115 -16.77 -9.48 19.02
C GLU A 115 -15.63 -9.12 19.99
N SER A 116 -14.45 -9.69 19.78
CA SER A 116 -13.28 -9.48 20.65
C SER A 116 -11.98 -9.51 19.86
N TYR A 117 -10.92 -8.97 20.46
CA TYR A 117 -9.58 -9.04 19.89
C TYR A 117 -9.07 -10.48 19.79
N GLN A 118 -9.46 -11.37 20.70
CA GLN A 118 -9.12 -12.78 20.60
C GLN A 118 -9.79 -13.45 19.38
N ALA A 119 -11.06 -13.17 19.13
CA ALA A 119 -11.75 -13.66 17.92
C ALA A 119 -11.10 -13.14 16.63
N PHE A 120 -10.56 -11.92 16.66
CA PHE A 120 -9.75 -11.38 15.55
C PHE A 120 -8.43 -12.12 15.37
N LEU A 121 -7.74 -12.52 16.45
CA LEU A 121 -6.49 -13.28 16.35
C LEU A 121 -6.71 -14.71 15.82
N ASP A 122 -7.85 -15.32 16.17
CA ASP A 122 -8.21 -16.69 15.79
C ASP A 122 -8.80 -16.77 14.36
N ARG A 123 -8.75 -15.67 13.58
CA ARG A 123 -9.38 -15.53 12.26
C ARG A 123 -8.81 -16.44 11.16
N GLU A 124 -7.64 -17.05 11.36
CA GLU A 124 -7.02 -17.97 10.37
C GLU A 124 -7.93 -19.11 9.93
N GLU A 125 -8.96 -19.43 10.72
CA GLU A 125 -9.99 -20.43 10.39
C GLU A 125 -11.09 -19.87 9.47
N ILE A 126 -11.12 -18.55 9.22
CA ILE A 126 -12.17 -17.88 8.46
C ILE A 126 -11.76 -17.83 6.99
N LYS A 127 -12.54 -18.51 6.12
CA LYS A 127 -12.26 -18.61 4.68
C LYS A 127 -12.47 -17.32 3.89
N GLU A 128 -13.18 -16.35 4.45
CA GLU A 128 -13.54 -15.08 3.80
C GLU A 128 -12.81 -13.91 4.45
N GLU A 129 -11.49 -13.91 4.35
CA GLU A 129 -10.67 -12.77 4.76
C GLU A 129 -10.41 -11.84 3.56
N PRO A 130 -10.46 -10.50 3.76
CA PRO A 130 -10.06 -9.57 2.74
C PRO A 130 -8.56 -9.68 2.49
N ASP A 131 -8.18 -10.03 1.25
CA ASP A 131 -6.79 -10.23 0.87
C ASP A 131 -6.25 -8.98 0.15
N ILE A 132 -5.32 -8.29 0.79
CA ILE A 132 -4.63 -7.12 0.19
C ILE A 132 -3.74 -7.52 -0.97
N ASP A 133 -3.20 -8.74 -0.98
CA ASP A 133 -2.32 -9.22 -2.05
C ASP A 133 -3.13 -9.49 -3.33
N GLU A 134 -4.36 -9.99 -3.20
CA GLU A 134 -5.28 -10.09 -4.34
C GLU A 134 -5.66 -8.70 -4.90
N GLU A 135 -5.91 -7.73 -4.04
CA GLU A 135 -6.22 -6.35 -4.45
C GLU A 135 -5.04 -5.70 -5.17
N ILE A 136 -3.80 -5.92 -4.70
CA ILE A 136 -2.57 -5.46 -5.35
C ILE A 136 -2.40 -6.11 -6.72
N LEU A 137 -2.66 -7.41 -6.83
CA LEU A 137 -2.59 -8.14 -8.10
C LEU A 137 -3.63 -7.62 -9.10
N LEU A 138 -4.85 -7.38 -8.65
CA LEU A 138 -5.92 -6.81 -9.45
C LEU A 138 -5.56 -5.41 -9.96
N GLU A 139 -5.00 -4.56 -9.10
CA GLU A 139 -4.57 -3.23 -9.50
C GLU A 139 -3.41 -3.27 -10.50
N ALA A 140 -2.45 -4.19 -10.32
CA ALA A 140 -1.39 -4.40 -11.32
C ALA A 140 -1.96 -4.82 -12.68
N ALA A 141 -2.98 -5.68 -12.70
CA ALA A 141 -3.68 -6.08 -13.92
C ALA A 141 -4.45 -4.92 -14.55
N ASN A 142 -5.07 -4.05 -13.74
CA ASN A 142 -5.74 -2.84 -14.23
C ASN A 142 -4.74 -1.88 -14.89
N ILE A 143 -3.60 -1.61 -14.26
CA ILE A 143 -2.54 -0.78 -14.84
C ILE A 143 -2.06 -1.36 -16.18
N LEU A 144 -1.86 -2.67 -16.26
CA LEU A 144 -1.47 -3.33 -17.50
C LEU A 144 -2.56 -3.20 -18.59
N SER A 145 -3.83 -3.35 -18.22
CA SER A 145 -4.97 -3.17 -19.12
C SER A 145 -5.03 -1.76 -19.69
N ASP A 146 -4.90 -0.76 -18.82
CA ASP A 146 -4.86 0.66 -19.20
C ASP A 146 -3.66 0.94 -20.11
N PHE A 147 -2.50 0.38 -19.80
CA PHE A 147 -1.30 0.52 -20.63
C PHE A 147 -1.53 -0.03 -22.04
N ILE A 148 -2.14 -1.21 -22.16
CA ILE A 148 -2.50 -1.81 -23.45
C ILE A 148 -3.48 -0.89 -24.18
N GLU A 149 -4.53 -0.44 -23.52
CA GLU A 149 -5.55 0.42 -24.12
C GLU A 149 -4.95 1.72 -24.67
N TYR A 150 -4.12 2.41 -23.87
CA TYR A 150 -3.50 3.67 -24.29
C TYR A 150 -2.40 3.47 -25.34
N SER A 151 -1.75 2.31 -25.38
CA SER A 151 -0.74 2.01 -26.40
C SER A 151 -1.36 1.75 -27.77
N TYR A 152 -2.59 1.25 -27.82
CA TYR A 152 -3.29 0.91 -29.07
C TYR A 152 -4.25 2.00 -29.56
N LYS A 153 -4.65 2.96 -28.71
CA LYS A 153 -5.44 4.12 -29.19
C LYS A 153 -4.53 5.04 -29.99
N PRO A 154 -4.80 5.27 -31.30
CA PRO A 154 -4.07 6.30 -32.03
C PRO A 154 -4.34 7.63 -31.33
N VAL A 155 -3.29 8.41 -31.08
CA VAL A 155 -3.42 9.79 -30.60
C VAL A 155 -4.14 10.56 -31.71
N ILE A 156 -5.46 10.67 -31.59
CA ILE A 156 -6.22 11.60 -32.42
C ILE A 156 -5.82 12.98 -31.95
N SER A 157 -4.81 13.55 -32.60
CA SER A 157 -4.49 14.96 -32.41
C SER A 157 -5.74 15.74 -32.81
N MET A 158 -6.45 16.29 -31.84
CA MET A 158 -7.43 17.35 -32.10
C MET A 158 -6.66 18.60 -32.57
N ASN A 159 -6.31 18.60 -33.86
CA ASN A 159 -6.04 19.84 -34.55
C ASN A 159 -7.37 20.60 -34.60
N LYS A 160 -7.59 21.49 -33.62
CA LYS A 160 -8.51 22.60 -33.79
C LYS A 160 -7.92 23.49 -34.86
N ALA A 161 -8.33 23.24 -36.10
CA ALA A 161 -8.29 24.25 -37.16
C ALA A 161 -9.39 25.26 -36.81
N GLY A 162 -9.02 26.52 -36.77
CA GLY A 162 -9.93 27.62 -36.67
C GLY A 162 -9.18 28.89 -36.85
#